data_671e6e11368fdb449d056f3d5a645c5b
#
_entry.id   671e6e11368fdb449d056f3d5a645c5b
#
_cell.length_a   1.000
_cell.length_b   1.000
_cell.length_c   1.000
_cell.angle_alpha   90.00
_cell.angle_beta   90.00
_cell.angle_gamma   90.00
#
_symmetry.space_group_name_H-M   'P 1'
#
loop_
_entity.id
_entity.type
_entity.pdbx_description
1 polymer ?
#
loop_
_entity_poly.entity_id
_entity_poly.type
_entity_poly.pdbx_seq_one_letter_code
_entity_poly.pdbx_strand_id
1 'polypeptide(L)'
;SAASDVYKRQDRRMSYTNVQKILDRSDEAVVQEYQDFIPMFELMQELAGILRDKRMTRGSIDFDFPESKIYLNEKGVPVEIKPYERNNATRIIEDFMLIANETVAEDYFWQEIPFVYRTHDNPDPDKMRALELFINNFGYGLKMGKDDIHPKELQKLLKRIEGTPEEALISRITLRSLKQARYTTVATGHFGLAAQYYCHFTSPIRRYPDLQIHRIIKENLRGRLNA
;
A
#
# COMPACT_ATOMS: atom_id res chain seq x y z
N SER A 1 6.95 -16.40 19.24
CA SER A 1 7.09 -15.49 18.09
C SER A 1 7.24 -14.06 18.60
N ALA A 2 7.80 -13.14 17.79
CA ALA A 2 7.93 -11.74 18.19
C ALA A 2 6.59 -11.12 18.61
N ALA A 3 5.49 -11.58 18.05
CA ALA A 3 4.14 -11.14 18.37
C ALA A 3 3.57 -11.74 19.68
N SER A 4 4.19 -12.74 20.28
CA SER A 4 3.64 -13.44 21.45
C SER A 4 3.75 -12.66 22.77
N ASP A 5 4.65 -11.66 22.82
CA ASP A 5 4.87 -10.85 24.03
C ASP A 5 4.12 -9.53 24.03
N VAL A 6 3.36 -9.24 22.97
CA VAL A 6 2.51 -8.05 22.90
C VAL A 6 1.16 -8.43 23.50
N TYR A 7 0.70 -7.64 24.50
CA TYR A 7 -0.64 -7.77 25.04
C TYR A 7 -1.66 -7.60 23.90
N LYS A 8 -2.49 -8.63 23.69
CA LYS A 8 -3.54 -8.61 22.67
C LYS A 8 -4.90 -8.66 23.37
N ARG A 9 -5.67 -7.60 23.19
CA ARG A 9 -7.08 -7.60 23.49
C ARG A 9 -7.85 -7.58 22.18
N GLN A 10 -8.77 -8.52 22.01
CA GLN A 10 -9.66 -8.61 20.85
C GLN A 10 -11.09 -8.66 21.35
N ASP A 11 -11.84 -7.62 21.08
CA ASP A 11 -13.25 -7.56 21.47
C ASP A 11 -14.13 -8.35 20.47
N ARG A 12 -13.83 -8.24 19.17
CA ARG A 12 -14.52 -8.99 18.10
C ARG A 12 -13.59 -9.28 16.93
N ARG A 13 -13.77 -10.47 16.32
CA ARG A 13 -13.15 -10.79 15.02
C ARG A 13 -14.07 -10.32 13.91
N MET A 14 -13.60 -9.36 13.10
CA MET A 14 -14.36 -8.81 11.98
C MET A 14 -13.88 -9.37 10.63
N SER A 15 -14.75 -9.32 9.64
CA SER A 15 -14.42 -9.58 8.24
C SER A 15 -14.58 -8.31 7.41
N TYR A 16 -13.84 -8.17 6.31
CA TYR A 16 -14.00 -7.05 5.38
C TYR A 16 -15.44 -6.94 4.87
N THR A 17 -16.08 -8.08 4.60
CA THR A 17 -17.49 -8.13 4.14
C THR A 17 -18.44 -7.51 5.16
N ASN A 18 -18.32 -7.88 6.44
CA ASN A 18 -19.21 -7.34 7.48
C ASN A 18 -18.93 -5.87 7.75
N VAL A 19 -17.64 -5.46 7.78
CA VAL A 19 -17.30 -4.03 7.95
C VAL A 19 -17.82 -3.21 6.77
N GLN A 20 -17.71 -3.70 5.54
CA GLN A 20 -18.27 -3.01 4.37
C GLN A 20 -19.78 -2.86 4.48
N LYS A 21 -20.52 -3.93 4.86
CA LYS A 21 -21.96 -3.87 5.08
C LYS A 21 -22.37 -2.87 6.17
N ILE A 22 -21.55 -2.74 7.23
CA ILE A 22 -21.77 -1.77 8.30
C ILE A 22 -21.59 -0.34 7.77
N LEU A 23 -20.51 -0.08 7.03
CA LEU A 23 -20.21 1.25 6.49
C LEU A 23 -21.25 1.69 5.46
N ASP A 24 -21.72 0.78 4.61
CA ASP A 24 -22.74 1.04 3.59
C ASP A 24 -24.18 0.96 4.11
N ARG A 25 -24.38 0.50 5.35
CA ARG A 25 -25.72 0.23 5.93
C ARG A 25 -26.56 -0.73 5.07
N SER A 26 -25.90 -1.66 4.38
CA SER A 26 -26.55 -2.53 3.38
C SER A 26 -27.18 -3.80 3.94
N ASP A 27 -26.96 -4.11 5.23
CA ASP A 27 -27.48 -5.31 5.90
C ASP A 27 -27.87 -4.95 7.35
N GLU A 28 -29.17 -4.83 7.58
CA GLU A 28 -29.71 -4.36 8.85
C GLU A 28 -29.39 -5.30 10.02
N ALA A 29 -29.37 -6.62 9.78
CA ALA A 29 -29.02 -7.60 10.80
C ALA A 29 -27.54 -7.48 11.23
N VAL A 30 -26.62 -7.29 10.26
CA VAL A 30 -25.21 -7.07 10.55
C VAL A 30 -25.00 -5.74 11.25
N VAL A 31 -25.68 -4.68 10.83
CA VAL A 31 -25.60 -3.34 11.47
C VAL A 31 -26.05 -3.44 12.92
N GLN A 32 -27.14 -4.16 13.22
CA GLN A 32 -27.64 -4.31 14.59
C GLN A 32 -26.71 -5.19 15.44
N GLU A 33 -26.16 -6.28 14.90
CA GLU A 33 -25.22 -7.16 15.61
C GLU A 33 -23.97 -6.41 16.08
N TYR A 34 -23.47 -5.46 15.28
CA TYR A 34 -22.22 -4.73 15.53
C TYR A 34 -22.42 -3.25 15.86
N GLN A 35 -23.61 -2.86 16.32
CA GLN A 35 -23.96 -1.46 16.56
C GLN A 35 -22.97 -0.70 17.45
N ASP A 36 -22.40 -1.35 18.48
CA ASP A 36 -21.45 -0.74 19.41
C ASP A 36 -20.11 -0.39 18.76
N PHE A 37 -19.78 -1.00 17.63
CA PHE A 37 -18.54 -0.77 16.89
C PHE A 37 -18.67 0.25 15.75
N ILE A 38 -19.89 0.64 15.40
CA ILE A 38 -20.16 1.53 14.27
C ILE A 38 -19.40 2.85 14.38
N PRO A 39 -19.47 3.59 15.52
CA PRO A 39 -18.73 4.87 15.63
C PRO A 39 -17.22 4.69 15.42
N MET A 40 -16.66 3.58 15.87
CA MET A 40 -15.24 3.28 15.66
C MET A 40 -14.93 3.08 14.18
N PHE A 41 -15.75 2.33 13.42
CA PHE A 41 -15.51 2.11 11.99
C PHE A 41 -15.69 3.38 11.17
N GLU A 42 -16.62 4.26 11.54
CA GLU A 42 -16.81 5.57 10.91
C GLU A 42 -15.57 6.46 11.11
N LEU A 43 -15.05 6.53 12.34
CA LEU A 43 -13.79 7.25 12.63
C LEU A 43 -12.58 6.64 11.91
N MET A 44 -12.50 5.30 11.82
CA MET A 44 -11.45 4.63 11.05
C MET A 44 -11.53 4.97 9.56
N GLN A 45 -12.73 5.04 9.00
CA GLN A 45 -12.95 5.42 7.60
C GLN A 45 -12.55 6.89 7.36
N GLU A 46 -12.94 7.79 8.25
CA GLU A 46 -12.55 9.21 8.19
C GLU A 46 -11.02 9.37 8.24
N LEU A 47 -10.38 8.75 9.22
CA LEU A 47 -8.91 8.80 9.35
C LEU A 47 -8.22 8.22 8.13
N ALA A 48 -8.67 7.07 7.61
CA ALA A 48 -8.13 6.47 6.40
C ALA A 48 -8.25 7.41 5.19
N GLY A 49 -9.38 8.13 5.07
CA GLY A 49 -9.57 9.18 4.06
C GLY A 49 -8.53 10.29 4.15
N ILE A 50 -8.33 10.85 5.35
CA ILE A 50 -7.31 11.89 5.61
C ILE A 50 -5.90 11.41 5.25
N LEU A 51 -5.53 10.19 5.66
CA LEU A 51 -4.22 9.60 5.37
C LEU A 51 -4.02 9.38 3.87
N ARG A 52 -5.06 8.92 3.17
CA ARG A 52 -5.04 8.74 1.72
C ARG A 52 -4.87 10.06 0.99
N ASP A 53 -5.63 11.07 1.35
CA ASP A 53 -5.56 12.40 0.73
C ASP A 53 -4.18 13.02 0.92
N LYS A 54 -3.58 12.88 2.10
CA LYS A 54 -2.20 13.29 2.38
C LYS A 54 -1.20 12.57 1.47
N ARG A 55 -1.32 11.26 1.34
CA ARG A 55 -0.47 10.42 0.48
C ARG A 55 -0.64 10.77 -1.00
N MET A 56 -1.87 10.92 -1.47
CA MET A 56 -2.17 11.29 -2.86
C MET A 56 -1.68 12.72 -3.18
N THR A 57 -1.81 13.65 -2.26
CA THR A 57 -1.29 15.03 -2.41
C THR A 57 0.24 15.02 -2.54
N ARG A 58 0.93 14.16 -1.82
CA ARG A 58 2.38 13.95 -1.92
C ARG A 58 2.80 13.39 -3.28
N GLY A 59 1.90 12.68 -3.98
CA GLY A 59 2.12 12.13 -5.31
C GLY A 59 2.28 10.61 -5.35
N SER A 60 1.79 9.90 -4.32
CA SER A 60 1.75 8.44 -4.35
C SER A 60 1.02 7.93 -5.59
N ILE A 61 1.60 6.93 -6.25
CA ILE A 61 1.01 6.31 -7.42
C ILE A 61 0.14 5.14 -6.94
N ASP A 62 -1.14 5.18 -7.28
CA ASP A 62 -2.05 4.06 -7.04
C ASP A 62 -2.24 3.29 -8.36
N PHE A 63 -1.59 2.13 -8.46
CA PHE A 63 -1.81 1.21 -9.56
C PHE A 63 -2.97 0.29 -9.16
N ASP A 64 -4.18 0.66 -9.53
CA ASP A 64 -5.37 -0.17 -9.30
C ASP A 64 -5.50 -1.22 -10.41
N PHE A 65 -4.61 -2.22 -10.37
CA PHE A 65 -4.78 -3.38 -11.24
C PHE A 65 -5.76 -4.36 -10.59
N PRO A 66 -6.79 -4.78 -11.31
CA PRO A 66 -7.72 -5.77 -10.80
C PRO A 66 -6.98 -7.08 -10.52
N GLU A 67 -6.86 -7.45 -9.25
CA GLU A 67 -6.41 -8.77 -8.85
C GLU A 67 -7.53 -9.77 -9.12
N SER A 68 -7.17 -10.94 -9.65
CA SER A 68 -8.15 -12.01 -9.92
C SER A 68 -8.32 -12.91 -8.71
N LYS A 69 -9.55 -13.10 -8.27
CA LYS A 69 -9.91 -14.10 -7.26
C LYS A 69 -10.44 -15.35 -7.95
N ILE A 70 -9.80 -16.47 -7.68
CA ILE A 70 -10.19 -17.78 -8.23
C ILE A 70 -11.11 -18.47 -7.21
N TYR A 71 -12.32 -18.79 -7.63
CA TYR A 71 -13.28 -19.56 -6.84
C TYR A 71 -13.16 -21.03 -7.20
N LEU A 72 -13.01 -21.86 -6.17
CA LEU A 72 -12.89 -23.31 -6.30
C LEU A 72 -14.18 -24.00 -5.85
N ASN A 73 -14.52 -25.13 -6.47
CA ASN A 73 -15.58 -26.01 -5.96
C ASN A 73 -15.07 -26.88 -4.79
N GLU A 74 -15.94 -27.70 -4.21
CA GLU A 74 -15.60 -28.62 -3.11
C GLU A 74 -14.46 -29.61 -3.44
N LYS A 75 -14.21 -29.87 -4.72
CA LYS A 75 -13.12 -30.74 -5.22
C LYS A 75 -11.83 -29.99 -5.52
N GLY A 76 -11.76 -28.67 -5.21
CA GLY A 76 -10.59 -27.84 -5.49
C GLY A 76 -10.40 -27.45 -6.97
N VAL A 77 -11.42 -27.63 -7.81
CA VAL A 77 -11.36 -27.27 -9.24
C VAL A 77 -11.82 -25.82 -9.40
N PRO A 78 -11.10 -24.98 -10.16
CA PRO A 78 -11.52 -23.63 -10.48
C PRO A 78 -12.86 -23.61 -11.23
N VAL A 79 -13.84 -22.88 -10.71
CA VAL A 79 -15.18 -22.75 -11.32
C VAL A 79 -15.45 -21.33 -11.81
N GLU A 80 -14.79 -20.33 -11.23
CA GLU A 80 -15.00 -18.94 -11.59
C GLU A 80 -13.76 -18.10 -11.30
N ILE A 81 -13.50 -17.10 -12.12
CA ILE A 81 -12.47 -16.07 -11.90
C ILE A 81 -13.16 -14.71 -11.91
N LYS A 82 -13.09 -14.00 -10.79
CA LYS A 82 -13.64 -12.64 -10.65
C LYS A 82 -12.55 -11.66 -10.25
N PRO A 83 -12.66 -10.38 -10.64
CA PRO A 83 -11.80 -9.36 -10.06
C PRO A 83 -12.03 -9.29 -8.54
N TYR A 84 -10.95 -9.09 -7.78
CA TYR A 84 -11.05 -8.81 -6.36
C TYR A 84 -11.56 -7.39 -6.16
N GLU A 85 -12.71 -7.24 -5.52
CA GLU A 85 -13.28 -5.93 -5.24
C GLU A 85 -12.52 -5.24 -4.09
N ARG A 86 -11.89 -4.12 -4.40
CA ARG A 86 -11.28 -3.22 -3.45
C ARG A 86 -12.34 -2.28 -2.90
N ASN A 87 -12.79 -2.52 -1.68
CA ASN A 87 -13.84 -1.75 -1.03
C ASN A 87 -13.32 -0.86 0.11
N ASN A 88 -14.20 -0.07 0.75
CA ASN A 88 -13.80 0.84 1.82
C ASN A 88 -13.19 0.11 3.02
N ALA A 89 -13.71 -1.05 3.39
CA ALA A 89 -13.17 -1.83 4.51
C ALA A 89 -11.74 -2.31 4.26
N THR A 90 -11.42 -2.75 3.03
CA THR A 90 -10.05 -3.14 2.66
C THR A 90 -9.12 -1.93 2.60
N ARG A 91 -9.61 -0.79 2.10
CA ARG A 91 -8.85 0.45 1.99
C ARG A 91 -8.47 1.05 3.35
N ILE A 92 -9.34 0.96 4.36
CA ILE A 92 -9.03 1.38 5.74
C ILE A 92 -7.77 0.67 6.25
N ILE A 93 -7.74 -0.65 6.14
CA ILE A 93 -6.61 -1.44 6.62
C ILE A 93 -5.35 -1.16 5.81
N GLU A 94 -5.47 -1.00 4.48
CA GLU A 94 -4.36 -0.64 3.61
C GLU A 94 -3.73 0.70 4.02
N ASP A 95 -4.52 1.76 4.20
CA ASP A 95 -4.00 3.07 4.58
C ASP A 95 -3.35 3.04 5.97
N PHE A 96 -3.91 2.28 6.91
CA PHE A 96 -3.31 2.11 8.24
C PHE A 96 -2.02 1.29 8.21
N MET A 97 -1.94 0.26 7.35
CA MET A 97 -0.68 -0.49 7.15
C MET A 97 0.39 0.39 6.53
N LEU A 98 0.05 1.22 5.55
CA LEU A 98 0.99 2.12 4.89
C LEU A 98 1.56 3.14 5.88
N ILE A 99 0.71 3.82 6.66
CA ILE A 99 1.19 4.81 7.64
C ILE A 99 2.03 4.17 8.75
N ALA A 100 1.66 2.96 9.23
CA ALA A 100 2.44 2.24 10.21
C ALA A 100 3.83 1.87 9.66
N ASN A 101 3.91 1.41 8.42
CA ASN A 101 5.17 1.10 7.75
C ASN A 101 6.05 2.34 7.56
N GLU A 102 5.48 3.48 7.19
CA GLU A 102 6.19 4.76 7.04
C GLU A 102 6.71 5.25 8.40
N THR A 103 5.83 5.30 9.42
CA THR A 103 6.17 5.81 10.76
C THR A 103 7.29 4.99 11.40
N VAL A 104 7.22 3.66 11.33
CA VAL A 104 8.27 2.80 11.90
C VAL A 104 9.59 2.98 11.16
N ALA A 105 9.55 3.11 9.82
CA ALA A 105 10.77 3.33 9.05
C ALA A 105 11.42 4.68 9.36
N GLU A 106 10.63 5.74 9.51
CA GLU A 106 11.09 7.08 9.84
C GLU A 106 11.68 7.15 11.25
N ASP A 107 11.00 6.57 12.23
CA ASP A 107 11.44 6.58 13.63
C ASP A 107 12.81 5.89 13.79
N TYR A 108 13.00 4.73 13.19
CA TYR A 108 14.26 3.99 13.27
C TYR A 108 15.37 4.58 12.41
N PHE A 109 15.03 5.34 11.37
CA PHE A 109 16.02 6.13 10.62
C PHE A 109 16.63 7.22 11.49
N TRP A 110 15.80 7.99 12.19
CA TRP A 110 16.26 9.08 13.04
C TRP A 110 16.95 8.62 14.33
N GLN A 111 16.69 7.39 14.77
CA GLN A 111 17.43 6.75 15.86
C GLN A 111 18.81 6.21 15.42
N GLU A 112 19.15 6.27 14.12
CA GLU A 112 20.40 5.75 13.54
C GLU A 112 20.65 4.25 13.83
N ILE A 113 19.59 3.50 14.07
CA ILE A 113 19.65 2.05 14.34
C ILE A 113 19.72 1.30 13.01
N PRO A 114 20.62 0.31 12.84
CA PRO A 114 20.64 -0.56 11.67
C PRO A 114 19.26 -1.20 11.42
N PHE A 115 18.69 -0.92 10.25
CA PHE A 115 17.30 -1.25 9.96
C PHE A 115 17.12 -1.84 8.56
N VAL A 116 15.94 -2.42 8.29
CA VAL A 116 15.60 -2.99 6.98
C VAL A 116 14.51 -2.15 6.33
N TYR A 117 14.87 -1.47 5.25
CA TYR A 117 13.96 -0.64 4.48
C TYR A 117 13.41 -1.40 3.25
N ARG A 118 12.23 -1.01 2.80
CA ARG A 118 11.67 -1.38 1.51
C ARG A 118 11.79 -0.18 0.59
N THR A 119 12.75 -0.19 -0.31
CA THR A 119 13.06 0.93 -1.20
C THR A 119 12.56 0.68 -2.61
N HIS A 120 12.20 1.76 -3.28
CA HIS A 120 11.83 1.78 -4.69
C HIS A 120 12.52 2.98 -5.32
N ASP A 121 13.61 2.72 -5.99
CA ASP A 121 14.46 3.77 -6.58
C ASP A 121 13.71 4.51 -7.71
N ASN A 122 14.16 5.72 -8.02
CA ASN A 122 13.69 6.48 -9.18
C ASN A 122 13.81 5.66 -10.46
N PRO A 123 12.85 5.78 -11.39
CA PRO A 123 12.88 5.07 -12.66
C PRO A 123 14.09 5.49 -13.49
N ASP A 124 14.44 4.63 -14.42
CA ASP A 124 15.51 4.91 -15.39
C ASP A 124 15.07 6.04 -16.36
N PRO A 125 15.87 7.11 -16.55
CA PRO A 125 15.51 8.22 -17.42
C PRO A 125 15.28 7.79 -18.88
N ASP A 126 16.01 6.81 -19.41
CA ASP A 126 15.81 6.32 -20.77
C ASP A 126 14.48 5.59 -20.92
N LYS A 127 14.09 4.79 -19.90
CA LYS A 127 12.77 4.15 -19.89
C LYS A 127 11.64 5.17 -19.78
N MET A 128 11.85 6.27 -19.04
CA MET A 128 10.85 7.34 -18.97
C MET A 128 10.73 8.08 -20.28
N ARG A 129 11.82 8.37 -20.98
CA ARG A 129 11.79 8.94 -22.34
C ARG A 129 11.08 8.02 -23.33
N ALA A 130 11.35 6.72 -23.28
CA ALA A 130 10.65 5.74 -24.11
C ALA A 130 9.16 5.67 -23.80
N LEU A 131 8.76 5.75 -22.53
CA LEU A 131 7.36 5.83 -22.12
C LEU A 131 6.71 7.10 -22.67
N GLU A 132 7.36 8.25 -22.55
CA GLU A 132 6.85 9.52 -23.05
C GLU A 132 6.60 9.48 -24.57
N LEU A 133 7.56 9.00 -25.35
CA LEU A 133 7.42 8.81 -26.78
C LEU A 133 6.24 7.88 -27.12
N PHE A 134 6.07 6.82 -26.36
CA PHE A 134 4.96 5.89 -26.56
C PHE A 134 3.61 6.54 -26.30
N ILE A 135 3.43 7.22 -25.16
CA ILE A 135 2.14 7.81 -24.78
C ILE A 135 1.78 9.04 -25.62
N ASN A 136 2.76 9.71 -26.22
CA ASN A 136 2.53 10.81 -27.15
C ASN A 136 1.70 10.38 -28.36
N ASN A 137 1.76 9.11 -28.80
CA ASN A 137 0.92 8.58 -29.87
C ASN A 137 -0.57 8.57 -29.50
N PHE A 138 -0.89 8.65 -28.22
CA PHE A 138 -2.26 8.72 -27.69
C PHE A 138 -2.65 10.12 -27.23
N GLY A 139 -1.80 11.12 -27.48
CA GLY A 139 -2.04 12.52 -27.08
C GLY A 139 -1.75 12.83 -25.60
N TYR A 140 -1.05 11.94 -24.90
CA TYR A 140 -0.60 12.15 -23.52
C TYR A 140 0.88 12.58 -23.49
N GLY A 141 1.27 13.35 -22.47
CA GLY A 141 2.65 13.76 -22.25
C GLY A 141 3.02 13.69 -20.77
N LEU A 142 4.30 13.57 -20.50
CA LEU A 142 4.90 13.64 -19.18
C LEU A 142 5.74 14.93 -19.04
N LYS A 143 5.67 15.55 -17.85
CA LYS A 143 6.63 16.63 -17.53
C LYS A 143 7.84 15.99 -16.87
N MET A 144 8.91 15.88 -17.63
CA MET A 144 10.19 15.37 -17.13
C MET A 144 11.13 16.52 -16.76
N GLY A 145 11.84 16.37 -15.64
CA GLY A 145 13.03 17.15 -15.37
C GLY A 145 14.19 16.71 -16.27
N LYS A 146 15.36 17.31 -16.08
CA LYS A 146 16.53 17.02 -16.93
C LYS A 146 16.96 15.54 -16.85
N ASP A 147 16.92 14.95 -15.65
CA ASP A 147 17.32 13.55 -15.38
C ASP A 147 16.39 12.85 -14.37
N ASP A 148 15.24 13.45 -14.04
CA ASP A 148 14.33 12.95 -12.99
C ASP A 148 12.87 13.20 -13.34
N ILE A 149 12.00 12.35 -12.82
CA ILE A 149 10.55 12.50 -12.90
C ILE A 149 9.97 12.41 -11.50
N HIS A 150 9.13 13.34 -11.14
CA HIS A 150 8.42 13.26 -9.87
C HIS A 150 7.25 12.26 -9.95
N PRO A 151 7.02 11.39 -8.94
CA PRO A 151 5.94 10.39 -8.96
C PRO A 151 4.57 10.99 -9.30
N LYS A 152 4.32 12.23 -8.91
CA LYS A 152 3.07 12.97 -9.20
C LYS A 152 2.78 13.11 -10.70
N GLU A 153 3.80 13.12 -11.56
CA GLU A 153 3.55 13.20 -13.01
C GLU A 153 2.99 11.89 -13.55
N LEU A 154 3.48 10.74 -13.05
CA LEU A 154 2.89 9.44 -13.37
C LEU A 154 1.50 9.28 -12.76
N GLN A 155 1.29 9.77 -11.54
CA GLN A 155 -0.05 9.82 -10.92
C GLN A 155 -1.04 10.59 -11.79
N LYS A 156 -0.66 11.77 -12.30
CA LYS A 156 -1.50 12.56 -13.21
C LYS A 156 -1.78 11.84 -14.53
N LEU A 157 -0.77 11.15 -15.09
CA LEU A 157 -0.96 10.35 -16.29
C LEU A 157 -2.03 9.28 -16.05
N LEU A 158 -1.86 8.46 -15.00
CA LEU A 158 -2.79 7.38 -14.67
C LEU A 158 -4.21 7.91 -14.46
N LYS A 159 -4.37 9.03 -13.76
CA LYS A 159 -5.68 9.68 -13.58
C LYS A 159 -6.31 10.18 -14.88
N ARG A 160 -5.49 10.62 -15.84
CA ARG A 160 -5.99 11.11 -17.14
C ARG A 160 -6.46 9.99 -18.07
N ILE A 161 -5.88 8.80 -17.95
CA ILE A 161 -6.23 7.64 -18.77
C ILE A 161 -7.34 6.79 -18.15
N GLU A 162 -7.72 7.05 -16.90
CA GLU A 162 -8.77 6.31 -16.21
C GLU A 162 -10.06 6.28 -17.00
N GLY A 163 -10.63 5.10 -17.24
CA GLY A 163 -11.84 4.88 -18.01
C GLY A 163 -11.68 4.99 -19.55
N THR A 164 -10.46 5.20 -20.04
CA THR A 164 -10.21 5.24 -21.50
C THR A 164 -9.87 3.85 -22.04
N PRO A 165 -10.07 3.60 -23.37
CA PRO A 165 -9.71 2.31 -23.97
C PRO A 165 -8.24 1.91 -23.84
N GLU A 166 -7.34 2.89 -23.78
CA GLU A 166 -5.89 2.71 -23.65
C GLU A 166 -5.40 2.56 -22.20
N GLU A 167 -6.24 2.73 -21.18
CA GLU A 167 -5.90 2.68 -19.77
C GLU A 167 -5.08 1.44 -19.41
N ALA A 168 -5.58 0.26 -19.75
CA ALA A 168 -4.92 -1.01 -19.41
C ALA A 168 -3.53 -1.14 -20.04
N LEU A 169 -3.37 -0.64 -21.28
CA LEU A 169 -2.11 -0.69 -21.99
C LEU A 169 -1.09 0.29 -21.40
N ILE A 170 -1.47 1.55 -21.25
CA ILE A 170 -0.59 2.62 -20.76
C ILE A 170 -0.19 2.34 -19.30
N SER A 171 -1.13 1.94 -18.43
CA SER A 171 -0.85 1.59 -17.04
C SER A 171 0.16 0.44 -16.93
N ARG A 172 0.02 -0.58 -17.75
CA ARG A 172 0.96 -1.72 -17.78
C ARG A 172 2.35 -1.33 -18.25
N ILE A 173 2.46 -0.51 -19.29
CA ILE A 173 3.74 -0.03 -19.80
C ILE A 173 4.39 0.90 -18.77
N THR A 174 3.62 1.79 -18.16
CA THR A 174 4.09 2.67 -17.08
C THR A 174 4.69 1.84 -15.93
N LEU A 175 3.97 0.81 -15.44
CA LEU A 175 4.49 -0.06 -14.38
C LEU A 175 5.79 -0.76 -14.78
N ARG A 176 5.88 -1.27 -16.01
CA ARG A 176 7.10 -1.94 -16.52
C ARG A 176 8.29 -1.00 -16.68
N SER A 177 8.04 0.29 -16.83
CA SER A 177 9.08 1.31 -16.94
C SER A 177 9.67 1.69 -15.57
N LEU A 178 9.00 1.34 -14.48
CA LEU A 178 9.51 1.53 -13.12
C LEU A 178 10.53 0.46 -12.75
N LYS A 179 11.37 0.76 -11.76
CA LYS A 179 12.24 -0.24 -11.12
C LYS A 179 11.41 -1.14 -10.20
N GLN A 180 11.99 -2.28 -9.82
CA GLN A 180 11.39 -3.13 -8.79
C GLN A 180 11.80 -2.64 -7.40
N ALA A 181 10.85 -2.63 -6.47
CA ALA A 181 11.14 -2.39 -5.07
C ALA A 181 11.99 -3.54 -4.49
N ARG A 182 12.90 -3.22 -3.57
CA ARG A 182 13.84 -4.18 -2.95
C ARG A 182 13.98 -3.93 -1.46
N TYR A 183 14.53 -4.91 -0.74
CA TYR A 183 14.95 -4.72 0.64
C TYR A 183 16.41 -4.28 0.69
N THR A 184 16.71 -3.33 1.56
CA THR A 184 18.06 -2.79 1.76
C THR A 184 18.22 -2.21 3.16
N THR A 185 19.45 -2.00 3.60
CA THR A 185 19.78 -1.31 4.84
C THR A 185 19.93 0.20 4.68
N VAL A 186 19.85 0.71 3.45
CA VAL A 186 19.98 2.14 3.14
C VAL A 186 18.61 2.70 2.77
N ALA A 187 18.18 3.76 3.46
CA ALA A 187 16.91 4.43 3.21
C ALA A 187 17.00 5.37 1.98
N THR A 188 16.73 4.84 0.79
CA THR A 188 16.71 5.64 -0.46
C THR A 188 15.32 6.12 -0.86
N GLY A 189 14.31 5.87 -0.01
CA GLY A 189 12.92 6.22 -0.28
C GLY A 189 12.15 5.20 -1.11
N HIS A 190 10.88 5.48 -1.32
CA HIS A 190 9.99 4.62 -2.11
C HIS A 190 9.23 5.44 -3.16
N PHE A 191 9.74 5.45 -4.39
CA PHE A 191 9.23 6.26 -5.50
C PHE A 191 7.71 6.11 -5.70
N GLY A 192 7.21 4.87 -5.83
CA GLY A 192 5.79 4.63 -6.11
C GLY A 192 4.85 5.11 -5.00
N LEU A 193 5.29 5.13 -3.74
CA LEU A 193 4.53 5.66 -2.61
C LEU A 193 4.81 7.14 -2.34
N ALA A 194 5.75 7.73 -3.08
CA ALA A 194 6.28 9.06 -2.80
C ALA A 194 6.68 9.21 -1.31
N ALA A 195 7.20 8.15 -0.70
CA ALA A 195 7.59 8.09 0.70
C ALA A 195 9.11 8.25 0.85
N GLN A 196 9.54 9.08 1.79
CA GLN A 196 10.96 9.27 2.08
C GLN A 196 11.53 8.08 2.86
N TYR A 197 10.75 7.53 3.77
CA TYR A 197 11.10 6.36 4.55
C TYR A 197 9.99 5.33 4.42
N TYR A 198 10.35 4.08 4.16
CA TYR A 198 9.38 3.01 4.08
C TYR A 198 9.99 1.66 4.43
N CYS A 199 9.25 0.86 5.16
CA CYS A 199 9.61 -0.52 5.47
C CYS A 199 8.39 -1.43 5.34
N HIS A 200 8.60 -2.72 5.48
CA HIS A 200 7.52 -3.68 5.67
C HIS A 200 7.53 -4.16 7.12
N PHE A 201 6.57 -3.70 7.91
CA PHE A 201 6.46 -3.99 9.34
C PHE A 201 5.19 -4.78 9.69
N THR A 202 4.09 -4.56 8.97
CA THR A 202 2.75 -4.95 9.36
C THR A 202 2.40 -6.43 9.13
N SER A 203 3.27 -7.24 8.50
CA SER A 203 2.95 -8.63 8.14
C SER A 203 4.03 -9.65 8.54
N PRO A 204 4.42 -9.75 9.83
CA PRO A 204 5.53 -10.60 10.28
C PRO A 204 5.26 -12.11 10.16
N ILE A 205 4.01 -12.53 9.95
CA ILE A 205 3.65 -13.95 9.80
C ILE A 205 4.10 -14.49 8.44
N ARG A 206 4.03 -13.66 7.38
CA ARG A 206 4.27 -14.07 6.00
C ARG A 206 5.49 -13.42 5.34
N ARG A 207 6.10 -12.42 5.96
CA ARG A 207 7.28 -11.72 5.43
C ARG A 207 8.40 -11.70 6.47
N TYR A 208 9.53 -12.29 6.12
CA TYR A 208 10.69 -12.34 7.01
C TYR A 208 11.27 -10.95 7.37
N PRO A 209 11.35 -9.97 6.46
CA PRO A 209 11.80 -8.62 6.81
C PRO A 209 10.94 -7.96 7.90
N ASP A 210 9.62 -8.12 7.85
CA ASP A 210 8.72 -7.64 8.90
C ASP A 210 9.05 -8.28 10.25
N LEU A 211 9.26 -9.61 10.28
CA LEU A 211 9.65 -10.31 11.51
C LEU A 211 11.00 -9.82 12.04
N GLN A 212 11.95 -9.56 11.16
CA GLN A 212 13.25 -9.02 11.53
C GLN A 212 13.14 -7.63 12.16
N ILE A 213 12.29 -6.76 11.57
CA ILE A 213 11.99 -5.43 12.12
C ILE A 213 11.38 -5.56 13.54
N HIS A 214 10.41 -6.45 13.74
CA HIS A 214 9.87 -6.70 15.09
C HIS A 214 10.95 -7.14 16.09
N ARG A 215 11.93 -7.93 15.67
CA ARG A 215 13.07 -8.33 16.53
C ARG A 215 13.95 -7.14 16.87
N ILE A 216 14.30 -6.30 15.88
CA ILE A 216 15.08 -5.07 16.08
C ILE A 216 14.38 -4.17 17.09
N ILE A 217 13.08 -3.89 16.88
CA ILE A 217 12.28 -3.06 17.79
C ILE A 217 12.32 -3.62 19.23
N LYS A 218 12.12 -4.93 19.40
CA LYS A 218 12.13 -5.56 20.73
C LYS A 218 13.49 -5.47 21.43
N GLU A 219 14.57 -5.68 20.71
CA GLU A 219 15.92 -5.56 21.27
C GLU A 219 16.26 -4.11 21.59
N ASN A 220 15.83 -3.15 20.75
CA ASN A 220 15.96 -1.72 21.04
C ASN A 220 15.23 -1.33 22.35
N LEU A 221 13.95 -1.71 22.47
CA LEU A 221 13.14 -1.43 23.66
C LEU A 221 13.70 -2.08 24.95
N ARG A 222 14.49 -3.14 24.82
CA ARG A 222 15.19 -3.80 25.92
C ARG A 222 16.56 -3.19 26.23
N GLY A 223 16.99 -2.18 25.48
CA GLY A 223 18.31 -1.56 25.62
C GLY A 223 19.47 -2.50 25.22
N ARG A 224 19.22 -3.47 24.34
CA ARG A 224 20.22 -4.48 23.92
C ARG A 224 20.83 -4.22 22.56
N LEU A 225 20.32 -3.26 21.81
CA LEU A 225 20.97 -2.79 20.57
C LEU A 225 21.99 -1.75 20.98
N ASN A 226 23.27 -2.13 20.92
CA ASN A 226 24.36 -1.18 20.94
C ASN A 226 24.49 -0.58 19.53
N ALA A 227 24.53 0.76 19.47
CA ALA A 227 24.79 1.50 18.24
C ALA A 227 26.19 1.19 17.71
#